data_209f76481862d55bd566d4241a749512
#
_entry.id   209f76481862d55bd566d4241a749512
#
_cell.length_a   1.000
_cell.length_b   1.000
_cell.length_c   1.000
_cell.angle_alpha   90.00
_cell.angle_beta   90.00
_cell.angle_gamma   90.00
#
_symmetry.space_group_name_H-M   'P 1'
#
loop_
_entity.id
_entity.type
_entity.pdbx_description
1 polymer ?
#
loop_
_entity_poly.entity_id
_entity_poly.type
_entity_poly.pdbx_seq_one_letter_code
_entity_poly.pdbx_strand_id
1 'polypeptide(L)'
;MCMVIAAAVSAKGQTSVVKPGERPEVLIETTMGNIRVQLYNETPLHRDNFLKLIREHHFYDSLLFHRVIPDFMIQAGDPWSKNAKKGEELGEHSLDYNIPAEIRLPGIYHKRGALAAAREPDNV
;
A
#
# COMPACT_ATOMS: atom_id res chain seq x y z
N MET A 1 -18.08 -7.77 16.90
CA MET A 1 -18.54 -6.43 16.46
C MET A 1 -17.53 -5.95 15.42
N CYS A 2 -17.85 -6.17 14.14
CA CYS A 2 -16.95 -5.84 13.05
C CYS A 2 -17.07 -4.33 12.76
N MET A 3 -16.07 -3.56 13.20
CA MET A 3 -16.01 -2.14 12.92
C MET A 3 -15.40 -1.97 11.52
N VAL A 4 -16.25 -1.76 10.52
CA VAL A 4 -15.82 -1.38 9.18
C VAL A 4 -15.30 0.06 9.27
N ILE A 5 -14.00 0.20 9.33
CA ILE A 5 -13.35 1.51 9.33
C ILE A 5 -13.13 1.90 7.87
N ALA A 6 -14.01 2.74 7.36
CA ALA A 6 -13.78 3.45 6.11
C ALA A 6 -12.68 4.49 6.38
N ALA A 7 -11.44 4.16 6.07
CA ALA A 7 -10.35 5.10 6.12
C ALA A 7 -10.09 5.61 4.70
N ALA A 8 -10.37 6.90 4.45
CA ALA A 8 -9.87 7.54 3.27
C ALA A 8 -8.34 7.66 3.41
N VAL A 9 -7.61 7.04 2.51
CA VAL A 9 -6.16 7.15 2.45
C VAL A 9 -5.82 8.33 1.57
N SER A 10 -5.26 9.39 2.13
CA SER A 10 -4.59 10.43 1.36
C SER A 10 -3.09 10.29 1.57
N ALA A 11 -2.37 9.89 0.54
CA ALA A 11 -0.92 9.81 0.59
C ALA A 11 -0.33 11.13 0.06
N LYS A 12 -0.07 12.07 0.94
CA LYS A 12 0.69 13.27 0.58
C LYS A 12 2.18 12.93 0.55
N GLY A 13 2.71 12.75 -0.66
CA GLY A 13 4.14 12.70 -0.86
C GLY A 13 4.75 14.09 -0.62
N GLN A 14 5.32 14.35 0.54
CA GLN A 14 6.25 15.46 0.67
C GLN A 14 7.48 15.14 -0.18
N THR A 15 7.73 15.98 -1.18
CA THR A 15 8.90 15.90 -2.05
C THR A 15 10.11 16.43 -1.28
N SER A 16 10.64 15.67 -0.35
CA SER A 16 12.02 15.86 0.08
C SER A 16 12.92 15.17 -0.95
N VAL A 17 13.94 15.88 -1.42
CA VAL A 17 14.97 15.30 -2.26
C VAL A 17 15.65 14.21 -1.44
N VAL A 18 15.35 12.95 -1.76
CA VAL A 18 15.97 11.79 -1.08
C VAL A 18 17.44 11.77 -1.49
N LYS A 19 18.33 11.85 -0.51
CA LYS A 19 19.77 11.75 -0.75
C LYS A 19 20.14 10.37 -1.27
N PRO A 20 21.17 10.23 -2.11
CA PRO A 20 21.65 8.93 -2.54
C PRO A 20 21.90 8.00 -1.35
N GLY A 21 21.28 6.81 -1.36
CA GLY A 21 21.36 5.83 -0.27
C GLY A 21 20.34 6.00 0.86
N GLU A 22 19.62 7.10 0.93
CA GLU A 22 18.53 7.29 1.88
C GLU A 22 17.28 6.51 1.44
N ARG A 23 16.60 5.88 2.41
CA ARG A 23 15.35 5.17 2.14
C ARG A 23 14.19 6.16 2.12
N PRO A 24 13.36 6.18 1.06
CA PRO A 24 12.19 7.04 1.00
C PRO A 24 11.20 6.75 2.14
N GLU A 25 10.64 7.80 2.69
CA GLU A 25 9.54 7.71 3.66
C GLU A 25 8.23 8.18 3.02
N VAL A 26 7.15 7.51 3.37
CA VAL A 26 5.78 7.85 2.95
C VAL A 26 4.91 8.00 4.19
N LEU A 27 4.13 9.07 4.23
CA LEU A 27 3.10 9.29 5.22
C LEU A 27 1.74 8.89 4.61
N ILE A 28 1.10 7.91 5.22
CA ILE A 28 -0.26 7.49 4.87
C ILE A 28 -1.20 8.14 5.88
N GLU A 29 -1.94 9.15 5.44
CA GLU A 29 -2.93 9.84 6.27
C GLU A 29 -4.25 9.09 6.20
N THR A 30 -4.79 8.70 7.33
CA THR A 30 -6.07 7.99 7.43
C THR A 30 -7.03 8.68 8.38
N THR A 31 -8.31 8.37 8.29
CA THR A 31 -9.32 8.86 9.24
C THR A 31 -9.10 8.36 10.67
N MET A 32 -8.25 7.35 10.87
CA MET A 32 -7.91 6.76 12.17
C MET A 32 -6.54 7.18 12.70
N GLY A 33 -5.84 8.04 11.96
CA GLY A 33 -4.50 8.50 12.30
C GLY A 33 -3.49 8.23 11.17
N ASN A 34 -2.28 8.67 11.38
CA ASN A 34 -1.23 8.62 10.37
C ASN A 34 -0.34 7.40 10.54
N ILE A 35 0.05 6.79 9.42
CA ILE A 35 0.99 5.68 9.36
C ILE A 35 2.21 6.16 8.58
N ARG A 36 3.38 6.13 9.22
CA ARG A 36 4.65 6.42 8.54
C ARG A 36 5.33 5.12 8.16
N VAL A 37 5.70 4.99 6.90
CA VAL A 37 6.42 3.83 6.37
C VAL A 37 7.71 4.26 5.71
N GLN A 38 8.75 3.45 5.84
CA GLN A 38 10.03 3.61 5.16
C GLN A 38 10.19 2.50 4.13
N LEU A 39 10.48 2.86 2.89
CA LEU A 39 10.58 1.93 1.80
C LEU A 39 12.00 1.36 1.68
N TYR A 40 12.10 0.08 1.36
CA TYR A 40 13.38 -0.58 1.11
C TYR A 40 13.97 -0.19 -0.25
N ASN A 41 15.27 0.11 -0.28
CA ASN A 41 16.00 0.34 -1.53
C ASN A 41 16.33 -0.97 -2.25
N GLU A 42 16.33 -2.07 -1.54
CA GLU A 42 16.60 -3.42 -2.02
C GLU A 42 15.46 -4.02 -2.86
N THR A 43 14.28 -3.36 -2.85
CA THR A 43 13.12 -3.70 -3.68
C THR A 43 12.72 -2.52 -4.57
N PRO A 44 13.59 -2.12 -5.52
CA PRO A 44 13.43 -0.87 -6.27
C PRO A 44 12.19 -0.84 -7.17
N LEU A 45 11.79 -1.95 -7.75
CA LEU A 45 10.63 -1.99 -8.66
C LEU A 45 9.34 -1.69 -7.90
N HIS A 46 9.12 -2.33 -6.74
CA HIS A 46 7.96 -2.07 -5.89
C HIS A 46 8.01 -0.67 -5.27
N ARG A 47 9.20 -0.27 -4.78
CA ARG A 47 9.41 1.07 -4.22
C ARG A 47 9.06 2.17 -5.23
N ASP A 48 9.63 2.10 -6.41
CA ASP A 48 9.49 3.15 -7.42
C ASP A 48 8.07 3.19 -8.00
N ASN A 49 7.44 2.04 -8.19
CA ASN A 49 6.03 1.96 -8.57
C ASN A 49 5.11 2.59 -7.50
N PHE A 50 5.31 2.28 -6.24
CA PHE A 50 4.52 2.86 -5.15
C PHE A 50 4.66 4.39 -5.12
N LEU A 51 5.89 4.89 -5.22
CA LEU A 51 6.16 6.33 -5.26
C LEU A 51 5.56 7.01 -6.50
N LYS A 52 5.61 6.35 -7.67
CA LYS A 52 4.99 6.85 -8.91
C LYS A 52 3.48 6.96 -8.77
N LEU A 53 2.82 5.94 -8.25
CA LEU A 53 1.38 5.94 -8.01
C LEU A 53 0.94 7.07 -7.06
N ILE A 54 1.75 7.38 -6.06
CA ILE A 54 1.49 8.48 -5.14
C ILE A 54 1.66 9.84 -5.85
N ARG A 55 2.79 10.05 -6.52
CA ARG A 55 3.20 11.37 -7.03
C ARG A 55 2.50 11.77 -8.31
N GLU A 56 2.35 10.83 -9.24
CA GLU A 56 1.87 11.12 -10.59
C GLU A 56 0.37 10.89 -10.75
N HIS A 57 -0.16 9.91 -10.04
CA HIS A 57 -1.53 9.46 -10.24
C HIS A 57 -2.47 9.74 -9.08
N HIS A 58 -1.96 10.18 -7.92
CA HIS A 58 -2.76 10.30 -6.69
C HIS A 58 -3.65 9.06 -6.45
N PHE A 59 -3.08 7.90 -6.79
CA PHE A 59 -3.82 6.65 -6.88
C PHE A 59 -4.46 6.25 -5.56
N TYR A 60 -3.73 6.43 -4.46
CA TYR A 60 -4.18 6.02 -3.13
C TYR A 60 -5.14 7.00 -2.45
N ASP A 61 -5.38 8.17 -3.04
CA ASP A 61 -6.28 9.16 -2.46
C ASP A 61 -7.71 8.63 -2.41
N SER A 62 -8.33 8.71 -1.22
CA SER A 62 -9.71 8.26 -0.96
C SER A 62 -9.96 6.75 -1.11
N LEU A 63 -8.92 5.93 -1.13
CA LEU A 63 -9.08 4.47 -1.09
C LEU A 63 -9.50 3.99 0.30
N LEU A 64 -10.21 2.87 0.35
CA LEU A 64 -10.56 2.19 1.58
C LEU A 64 -9.57 1.07 1.90
N PHE A 65 -9.37 0.81 3.20
CA PHE A 65 -8.88 -0.49 3.64
C PHE A 65 -10.02 -1.49 3.49
N HIS A 66 -10.07 -2.17 2.37
CA HIS A 66 -11.18 -3.04 2.00
C HIS A 66 -11.14 -4.40 2.70
N ARG A 67 -9.99 -4.79 3.27
CA ARG A 67 -9.82 -6.04 4.00
C ARG A 67 -9.04 -5.81 5.28
N VAL A 68 -9.62 -6.22 6.39
CA VAL A 68 -9.03 -6.12 7.73
C VAL A 68 -9.16 -7.45 8.44
N ILE A 69 -8.04 -8.07 8.78
CA ILE A 69 -8.01 -9.30 9.56
C ILE A 69 -7.27 -9.00 10.87
N PRO A 70 -7.96 -9.09 12.04
CA PRO A 70 -7.33 -8.87 13.34
C PRO A 70 -6.10 -9.76 13.53
N ASP A 71 -5.07 -9.19 14.14
CA ASP A 71 -3.80 -9.86 14.44
C ASP A 71 -3.01 -10.36 13.21
N PHE A 72 -3.44 -10.00 12.01
CA PHE A 72 -2.76 -10.38 10.78
C PHE A 72 -2.43 -9.17 9.89
N MET A 73 -3.41 -8.54 9.24
CA MET A 73 -3.13 -7.46 8.30
C MET A 73 -4.33 -6.54 8.02
N ILE A 74 -4.03 -5.36 7.48
CA ILE A 74 -4.97 -4.48 6.80
C ILE A 74 -4.52 -4.35 5.34
N GLN A 75 -5.46 -4.32 4.41
CA GLN A 75 -5.19 -4.27 2.97
C GLN A 75 -5.97 -3.14 2.30
N ALA A 76 -5.27 -2.36 1.48
CA ALA A 76 -5.82 -1.31 0.63
C ALA A 76 -5.24 -1.44 -0.78
N GLY A 77 -5.72 -0.65 -1.72
CA GLY A 77 -5.17 -0.58 -3.08
C GLY A 77 -6.15 -0.96 -4.19
N ASP A 78 -7.36 -1.38 -3.85
CA ASP A 78 -8.42 -1.58 -4.85
C ASP A 78 -8.93 -0.22 -5.35
N PRO A 79 -8.74 0.12 -6.65
CA PRO A 79 -9.15 1.41 -7.21
C PRO A 79 -10.66 1.66 -7.16
N TRP A 80 -11.47 0.60 -7.14
CA TRP A 80 -12.93 0.72 -7.07
C TRP A 80 -13.41 1.10 -5.67
N SER A 81 -12.55 0.96 -4.68
CA SER A 81 -12.91 1.33 -3.30
C SER A 81 -13.14 2.84 -3.11
N LYS A 82 -12.68 3.71 -4.03
CA LYS A 82 -12.87 5.16 -3.92
C LYS A 82 -14.33 5.60 -3.80
N ASN A 83 -15.23 4.91 -4.49
CA ASN A 83 -16.64 5.25 -4.55
C ASN A 83 -17.54 4.08 -4.15
N ALA A 84 -17.00 3.12 -3.43
CA ALA A 84 -17.69 1.91 -3.06
C ALA A 84 -18.92 2.19 -2.19
N LYS A 85 -20.03 1.55 -2.54
CA LYS A 85 -21.25 1.56 -1.76
C LYS A 85 -21.22 0.48 -0.69
N LYS A 86 -22.02 0.64 0.34
CA LYS A 86 -22.13 -0.36 1.39
C LYS A 86 -22.60 -1.70 0.80
N GLY A 87 -21.82 -2.75 1.03
CA GLY A 87 -22.10 -4.11 0.57
C GLY A 87 -21.48 -4.50 -0.77
N GLU A 88 -20.75 -3.60 -1.43
CA GLU A 88 -19.95 -3.96 -2.60
C GLU A 88 -18.77 -4.85 -2.23
N GLU A 89 -18.53 -5.87 -3.05
CA GLU A 89 -17.34 -6.70 -2.93
C GLU A 89 -16.13 -5.93 -3.49
N LEU A 90 -15.06 -5.90 -2.71
CA LEU A 90 -13.81 -5.21 -3.03
C LEU A 90 -12.64 -6.17 -2.88
N GLY A 91 -11.51 -5.80 -3.52
CA GLY A 91 -10.27 -6.56 -3.45
C GLY A 91 -9.99 -7.39 -4.71
N GLU A 92 -10.92 -7.43 -5.65
CA GLU A 92 -10.78 -8.14 -6.93
C GLU A 92 -10.18 -7.26 -8.05
N HIS A 93 -10.06 -5.95 -7.80
CA HIS A 93 -9.61 -4.99 -8.82
C HIS A 93 -8.18 -4.57 -8.55
N SER A 94 -7.35 -4.68 -9.58
CA SER A 94 -5.95 -4.28 -9.56
C SER A 94 -5.63 -3.39 -10.75
N LEU A 95 -4.40 -2.91 -10.80
CA LEU A 95 -3.84 -2.28 -11.99
C LEU A 95 -3.67 -3.32 -13.11
N ASP A 96 -3.64 -2.86 -14.35
CA ASP A 96 -3.54 -3.67 -15.56
C ASP A 96 -2.12 -4.19 -15.86
N TYR A 97 -1.24 -4.15 -14.87
CA TYR A 97 0.13 -4.65 -14.96
C TYR A 97 0.58 -5.33 -13.67
N ASN A 98 1.58 -6.19 -13.79
CA ASN A 98 2.22 -6.87 -12.68
C ASN A 98 3.67 -6.42 -12.52
N ILE A 99 4.15 -6.44 -11.28
CA ILE A 99 5.54 -6.17 -10.95
C ILE A 99 6.22 -7.49 -10.62
N PRO A 100 7.38 -7.81 -11.24
CA PRO A 100 8.14 -9.00 -10.91
C PRO A 100 8.48 -9.06 -9.41
N ALA A 101 8.40 -10.24 -8.82
CA ALA A 101 8.68 -10.43 -7.40
C ALA A 101 10.11 -10.04 -7.04
N GLU A 102 10.28 -9.28 -5.97
CA GLU A 102 11.58 -8.87 -5.42
C GLU A 102 11.81 -9.48 -4.05
N ILE A 103 11.83 -10.81 -3.99
CA ILE A 103 12.05 -11.55 -2.76
C ILE A 103 13.53 -11.48 -2.37
N ARG A 104 13.82 -11.04 -1.14
CA ARG A 104 15.18 -10.80 -0.61
C ARG A 104 15.44 -11.52 0.70
N LEU A 105 15.05 -12.79 0.76
CA LEU A 105 15.32 -13.62 1.93
C LEU A 105 16.84 -13.92 2.09
N PRO A 106 17.33 -14.03 3.33
CA PRO A 106 16.60 -13.89 4.60
C PRO A 106 16.48 -12.45 5.13
N GLY A 107 17.03 -11.46 4.42
CA GLY A 107 17.15 -10.09 4.93
C GLY A 107 15.83 -9.32 5.04
N ILE A 108 14.90 -9.55 4.10
CA ILE A 108 13.60 -8.89 4.08
C ILE A 108 12.49 -9.94 4.13
N TYR A 109 11.61 -9.84 5.10
CA TYR A 109 10.49 -10.75 5.33
C TYR A 109 9.30 -10.03 5.97
N HIS A 110 8.14 -10.65 5.99
CA HIS A 110 6.95 -10.11 6.61
C HIS A 110 7.04 -10.19 8.14
N LYS A 111 7.54 -9.13 8.74
CA LYS A 111 7.53 -8.92 10.21
C LYS A 111 6.40 -7.97 10.57
N ARG A 112 6.09 -7.87 11.87
CA ARG A 112 5.11 -6.88 12.35
C ARG A 112 5.47 -5.47 11.86
N GLY A 113 4.49 -4.77 11.27
CA GLY A 113 4.67 -3.44 10.70
C GLY A 113 5.28 -3.41 9.29
N ALA A 114 5.45 -4.56 8.62
CA ALA A 114 5.90 -4.57 7.24
C ALA A 114 4.81 -4.04 6.29
N LEU A 115 5.21 -3.15 5.38
CA LEU A 115 4.43 -2.81 4.19
C LEU A 115 4.85 -3.77 3.08
N ALA A 116 3.91 -4.52 2.53
CA ALA A 116 4.16 -5.50 1.48
C ALA A 116 3.11 -5.39 0.36
N ALA A 117 3.53 -5.67 -0.87
CA ALA A 117 2.59 -5.83 -1.97
C ALA A 117 1.75 -7.10 -1.78
N ALA A 118 0.44 -6.98 -1.98
CA ALA A 118 -0.43 -8.14 -2.03
C ALA A 118 -0.11 -8.97 -3.29
N ARG A 119 -0.19 -10.29 -3.18
CA ARG A 119 0.10 -11.22 -4.26
C ARG A 119 -0.91 -12.35 -4.23
N GLU A 120 -1.39 -12.75 -5.40
CA GLU A 120 -2.16 -13.97 -5.56
C GLU A 120 -1.22 -15.20 -5.52
N PRO A 121 -1.66 -16.33 -4.93
CA PRO A 121 -0.82 -17.51 -4.75
C PRO A 121 -0.30 -18.13 -6.06
N ASP A 122 -1.05 -18.00 -7.14
CA ASP A 122 -0.80 -18.71 -8.39
C ASP A 122 0.06 -17.93 -9.41
N ASN A 123 0.49 -16.72 -9.07
CA ASN A 123 1.38 -15.90 -9.89
C ASN A 123 2.84 -16.04 -9.42
N VAL A 124 3.46 -17.18 -9.74
CA VAL A 124 4.89 -17.43 -9.52
C VAL A 124 5.64 -17.19 -10.82
#